data_af36c5e36202261b948b2c3b843510c5
#
_entry.id   af36c5e36202261b948b2c3b843510c5
#
_cell.length_a   1.000
_cell.length_b   1.000
_cell.length_c   1.000
_cell.angle_alpha   90.00
_cell.angle_beta   90.00
_cell.angle_gamma   90.00
#
_symmetry.space_group_name_H-M   'P 1'
#
loop_
_entity.id
_entity.type
_entity.pdbx_description
1 polymer ?
#
loop_
_entity_poly.entity_id
_entity_poly.type
_entity_poly.pdbx_seq_one_letter_code
_entity_poly.pdbx_strand_id
1 'polypeptide(L)'
;MKTTYAIFLLVLSLGQSAAWGQTQKTVTFQTLDGRKLRSPEIDRLVQQLMDTAHIPGLALALLQNNKVQYLRTYGYRNLETRAPLEPATVMYGASFSKAVFGYLVMQLVQEKRLDLDKPLYHYLSKPIPEYEAYHDLVGDDRWRLLTARMALTHTTGLPNWRWIEPDKKLRFKFAPGAQYWYSGEGLQLLQLVVETVMNKSLTELSDERIFKPLQMSRTSYVWQPAFEGNYALGYDEQEQMLGIRKRTKPGAAGSLNTTPADYATFLAAVMQGRGLTPAAKQEMTRAQVRIPYKAQFGPLATMAAPDSNRAKQLAYGLGWGTFEAPKYGHAYFKEGHDDGWENHSVIFGDQKKGLLLMSNSSNADLIFKELLEKLLGDTATPWQWEGYEPYASKKN
;
A
#
# COMPACT_ATOMS: atom_id res chain seq x y z
N MET A 1 -47.76 69.26 19.02
CA MET A 1 -47.41 68.05 18.22
C MET A 1 -46.03 68.28 17.62
N LYS A 2 -44.98 67.66 18.17
CA LYS A 2 -43.64 67.76 17.63
C LYS A 2 -43.21 66.35 17.15
N THR A 3 -43.09 66.26 15.83
CA THR A 3 -42.70 65.00 15.15
C THR A 3 -41.20 64.94 15.07
N THR A 4 -40.60 63.92 15.72
CA THR A 4 -39.16 63.68 15.71
C THR A 4 -38.89 62.62 14.63
N TYR A 5 -38.11 62.97 13.63
CA TYR A 5 -37.57 61.98 12.64
C TYR A 5 -36.29 61.36 13.18
N ALA A 6 -36.30 60.05 13.29
CA ALA A 6 -35.09 59.27 13.59
C ALA A 6 -34.42 58.86 12.27
N ILE A 7 -33.18 59.29 12.09
CA ILE A 7 -32.32 58.91 10.96
C ILE A 7 -31.58 57.61 11.34
N PHE A 8 -31.88 56.52 10.61
CA PHE A 8 -31.11 55.28 10.73
C PHE A 8 -29.87 55.36 9.83
N LEU A 9 -28.68 55.43 10.46
CA LEU A 9 -27.42 55.30 9.78
C LEU A 9 -27.11 53.80 9.57
N LEU A 10 -27.14 53.34 8.32
CA LEU A 10 -26.72 52.00 7.90
C LEU A 10 -25.19 51.98 7.82
N VAL A 11 -24.51 51.36 8.82
CA VAL A 11 -23.09 51.15 8.76
C VAL A 11 -22.85 49.88 7.95
N LEU A 12 -22.42 50.02 6.70
CA LEU A 12 -21.91 48.96 5.86
C LEU A 12 -20.49 48.58 6.38
N SER A 13 -20.40 47.50 7.16
CA SER A 13 -19.11 46.87 7.49
C SER A 13 -18.61 46.07 6.27
N LEU A 14 -17.68 46.66 5.53
CA LEU A 14 -16.85 45.92 4.56
C LEU A 14 -15.96 44.94 5.33
N GLY A 15 -16.42 43.71 5.41
CA GLY A 15 -15.61 42.58 5.89
C GLY A 15 -14.47 42.34 4.90
N GLN A 16 -13.27 42.86 5.19
CA GLN A 16 -12.06 42.43 4.53
C GLN A 16 -11.76 41.03 5.00
N SER A 17 -12.06 40.03 4.17
CA SER A 17 -11.53 38.67 4.27
C SER A 17 -10.03 38.75 4.01
N ALA A 18 -9.26 38.89 5.09
CA ALA A 18 -7.82 38.69 5.05
C ALA A 18 -7.56 37.21 4.69
N ALA A 19 -7.35 36.96 3.41
CA ALA A 19 -6.77 35.70 2.96
C ALA A 19 -5.35 35.63 3.54
N TRP A 20 -5.20 34.92 4.65
CA TRP A 20 -3.91 34.56 5.20
C TRP A 20 -3.23 33.59 4.23
N GLY A 21 -2.58 34.14 3.20
CA GLY A 21 -1.63 33.41 2.39
C GLY A 21 -0.43 33.03 3.26
N GLN A 22 -0.52 31.92 3.97
CA GLN A 22 0.69 31.29 4.49
C GLN A 22 1.54 30.94 3.27
N THR A 23 2.60 31.69 3.04
CA THR A 23 3.66 31.31 2.11
C THR A 23 4.25 29.99 2.61
N GLN A 24 3.75 28.88 2.08
CA GLN A 24 4.27 27.56 2.39
C GLN A 24 5.76 27.55 2.02
N LYS A 25 6.60 27.27 3.01
CA LYS A 25 8.04 27.19 2.83
C LYS A 25 8.36 26.22 1.69
N THR A 26 9.03 26.71 0.65
CA THR A 26 9.43 25.87 -0.49
C THR A 26 10.33 24.76 0.02
N VAL A 27 9.90 23.52 -0.21
CA VAL A 27 10.68 22.31 0.07
C VAL A 27 11.49 21.96 -1.16
N THR A 28 12.73 21.55 -0.97
CA THR A 28 13.59 21.00 -2.03
C THR A 28 13.82 19.53 -1.75
N PHE A 29 13.55 18.69 -2.76
CA PHE A 29 13.81 17.26 -2.75
C PHE A 29 14.94 16.94 -3.75
N GLN A 30 15.85 16.04 -3.35
CA GLN A 30 16.90 15.55 -4.24
C GLN A 30 16.56 14.15 -4.74
N THR A 31 16.42 13.99 -6.04
CA THR A 31 16.15 12.73 -6.73
C THR A 31 17.33 11.74 -6.60
N LEU A 32 17.12 10.49 -7.01
CA LEU A 32 18.17 9.45 -7.04
C LEU A 32 19.33 9.83 -7.98
N ASP A 33 19.01 10.46 -9.12
CA ASP A 33 19.98 10.92 -10.12
C ASP A 33 20.61 12.30 -9.78
N GLY A 34 20.30 12.85 -8.59
CA GLY A 34 20.92 14.07 -8.06
C GLY A 34 20.24 15.39 -8.44
N ARG A 35 19.21 15.37 -9.30
CA ARG A 35 18.42 16.58 -9.60
C ARG A 35 17.76 17.14 -8.33
N LYS A 36 17.59 18.44 -8.28
CA LYS A 36 16.88 19.12 -7.19
C LYS A 36 15.55 19.63 -7.70
N LEU A 37 14.47 19.20 -7.08
CA LEU A 37 13.10 19.59 -7.40
C LEU A 37 12.53 20.45 -6.28
N ARG A 38 11.95 21.57 -6.61
CA ARG A 38 11.24 22.44 -5.64
C ARG A 38 9.76 22.08 -5.61
N SER A 39 9.12 22.22 -4.46
CA SER A 39 7.70 21.89 -4.30
C SER A 39 6.77 22.47 -5.35
N PRO A 40 6.91 23.74 -5.86
CA PRO A 40 6.03 24.22 -6.92
C PRO A 40 6.24 23.50 -8.28
N GLU A 41 7.41 22.95 -8.52
CA GLU A 41 7.70 22.17 -9.74
C GLU A 41 7.05 20.80 -9.64
N ILE A 42 7.10 20.18 -8.46
CA ILE A 42 6.43 18.92 -8.14
C ILE A 42 4.90 19.09 -8.30
N ASP A 43 4.33 20.13 -7.67
CA ASP A 43 2.89 20.39 -7.70
C ASP A 43 2.37 20.56 -9.15
N ARG A 44 3.09 21.32 -9.98
CA ARG A 44 2.71 21.54 -11.37
C ARG A 44 2.73 20.25 -12.18
N LEU A 45 3.77 19.45 -12.03
CA LEU A 45 3.88 18.17 -12.75
C LEU A 45 2.75 17.21 -12.36
N VAL A 46 2.50 17.06 -11.05
CA VAL A 46 1.45 16.17 -10.56
C VAL A 46 0.08 16.60 -11.09
N GLN A 47 -0.25 17.89 -10.98
CA GLN A 47 -1.52 18.41 -11.46
C GLN A 47 -1.71 18.19 -12.95
N GLN A 48 -0.69 18.49 -13.76
CA GLN A 48 -0.72 18.28 -15.21
C GLN A 48 -0.98 16.81 -15.57
N LEU A 49 -0.34 15.87 -14.90
CA LEU A 49 -0.53 14.44 -15.15
C LEU A 49 -1.91 13.96 -14.71
N MET A 50 -2.39 14.40 -13.55
CA MET A 50 -3.74 14.10 -13.07
C MET A 50 -4.82 14.61 -14.02
N ASP A 51 -4.70 15.85 -14.49
CA ASP A 51 -5.66 16.44 -15.43
C ASP A 51 -5.68 15.66 -16.76
N THR A 52 -4.50 15.21 -17.23
CA THR A 52 -4.37 14.44 -18.47
C THR A 52 -4.98 13.04 -18.36
N ALA A 53 -4.85 12.39 -17.21
CA ALA A 53 -5.31 11.02 -16.98
C ALA A 53 -6.69 10.93 -16.28
N HIS A 54 -7.37 12.07 -16.06
CA HIS A 54 -8.67 12.14 -15.38
C HIS A 54 -8.66 11.46 -14.00
N ILE A 55 -7.72 11.89 -13.15
CA ILE A 55 -7.57 11.34 -11.80
C ILE A 55 -8.22 12.26 -10.78
N PRO A 56 -9.31 11.83 -10.10
CA PRO A 56 -10.05 12.64 -9.13
C PRO A 56 -9.20 13.10 -7.95
N GLY A 57 -8.39 12.22 -7.39
CA GLY A 57 -7.59 12.51 -6.22
C GLY A 57 -6.31 11.67 -6.14
N LEU A 58 -5.21 12.32 -5.77
CA LEU A 58 -3.89 11.70 -5.61
C LEU A 58 -3.19 12.28 -4.38
N ALA A 59 -2.61 11.41 -3.58
CA ALA A 59 -1.66 11.76 -2.52
C ALA A 59 -0.25 11.32 -2.93
N LEU A 60 0.72 12.20 -2.72
CA LEU A 60 2.14 11.98 -2.97
C LEU A 60 2.95 12.25 -1.70
N ALA A 61 3.81 11.31 -1.30
CA ALA A 61 4.86 11.59 -0.34
C ALA A 61 6.23 11.24 -0.91
N LEU A 62 7.21 12.12 -0.68
CA LEU A 62 8.62 11.89 -0.97
C LEU A 62 9.37 11.73 0.35
N LEU A 63 10.12 10.63 0.46
CA LEU A 63 10.91 10.32 1.64
C LEU A 63 12.40 10.52 1.31
N GLN A 64 13.12 11.17 2.23
CA GLN A 64 14.55 11.40 2.14
C GLN A 64 15.18 11.33 3.53
N ASN A 65 16.35 10.70 3.64
CA ASN A 65 17.04 10.49 4.91
C ASN A 65 16.16 9.79 5.96
N ASN A 66 15.38 8.79 5.52
CA ASN A 66 14.45 8.02 6.34
C ASN A 66 13.33 8.85 7.00
N LYS A 67 12.95 9.99 6.39
CA LYS A 67 11.89 10.87 6.89
C LYS A 67 10.99 11.31 5.72
N VAL A 68 9.74 11.62 6.03
CA VAL A 68 8.84 12.28 5.09
C VAL A 68 9.33 13.71 4.89
N GLN A 69 9.85 14.02 3.70
CA GLN A 69 10.36 15.33 3.33
C GLN A 69 9.27 16.20 2.70
N TYR A 70 8.35 15.57 1.97
CA TYR A 70 7.25 16.21 1.28
C TYR A 70 6.04 15.30 1.33
N LEU A 71 4.87 15.87 1.66
CA LEU A 71 3.58 15.20 1.61
C LEU A 71 2.56 16.19 1.09
N ARG A 72 1.87 15.83 0.02
CA ARG A 72 0.84 16.66 -0.61
C ARG A 72 -0.30 15.79 -1.12
N THR A 73 -1.48 16.37 -1.09
CA THR A 73 -2.69 15.79 -1.67
C THR A 73 -3.24 16.74 -2.73
N TYR A 74 -3.80 16.19 -3.78
CA TYR A 74 -4.30 16.90 -4.95
C TYR A 74 -5.71 16.39 -5.26
N GLY A 75 -6.55 17.29 -5.79
CA GLY A 75 -7.91 16.94 -6.20
C GLY A 75 -8.85 16.64 -5.03
N TYR A 76 -9.75 15.69 -5.24
CA TYR A 76 -10.93 15.50 -4.40
C TYR A 76 -11.03 14.08 -3.84
N ARG A 77 -11.48 13.98 -2.57
CA ARG A 77 -11.91 12.72 -1.97
C ARG A 77 -13.34 12.33 -2.38
N ASN A 78 -14.10 13.30 -2.85
CA ASN A 78 -15.45 13.14 -3.37
C ASN A 78 -15.69 14.16 -4.48
N LEU A 79 -15.93 13.70 -5.72
CA LEU A 79 -16.14 14.57 -6.88
C LEU A 79 -17.47 15.29 -6.83
N GLU A 80 -18.53 14.63 -6.36
CA GLU A 80 -19.88 15.18 -6.33
C GLU A 80 -19.96 16.41 -5.42
N THR A 81 -19.41 16.29 -4.20
CA THR A 81 -19.39 17.37 -3.23
C THR A 81 -18.20 18.31 -3.39
N ARG A 82 -17.22 17.97 -4.26
CA ARG A 82 -15.93 18.64 -4.42
C ARG A 82 -15.14 18.76 -3.12
N ALA A 83 -15.35 17.81 -2.20
CA ALA A 83 -14.63 17.76 -0.94
C ALA A 83 -13.13 17.44 -1.23
N PRO A 84 -12.19 18.29 -0.78
CA PRO A 84 -10.77 18.12 -1.12
C PRO A 84 -10.20 16.85 -0.50
N LEU A 85 -9.26 16.21 -1.20
CA LEU A 85 -8.42 15.15 -0.62
C LEU A 85 -7.41 15.80 0.33
N GLU A 86 -7.31 15.28 1.55
CA GLU A 86 -6.43 15.80 2.59
C GLU A 86 -5.43 14.74 3.08
N PRO A 87 -4.28 15.12 3.66
CA PRO A 87 -3.33 14.15 4.22
C PRO A 87 -3.92 13.22 5.28
N ALA A 88 -4.98 13.64 5.97
CA ALA A 88 -5.72 12.86 6.97
C ALA A 88 -6.97 12.17 6.43
N THR A 89 -7.25 12.25 5.12
CA THR A 89 -8.36 11.53 4.49
C THR A 89 -8.11 10.04 4.49
N VAL A 90 -9.06 9.26 4.98
CA VAL A 90 -8.96 7.79 4.97
C VAL A 90 -9.17 7.28 3.55
N MET A 91 -8.26 6.47 3.09
CA MET A 91 -8.24 5.81 1.79
C MET A 91 -8.11 4.30 1.96
N TYR A 92 -8.57 3.54 0.99
CA TYR A 92 -8.39 2.10 1.00
C TYR A 92 -6.98 1.73 0.55
N GLY A 93 -6.22 1.10 1.44
CA GLY A 93 -4.84 0.72 1.19
C GLY A 93 -4.67 -0.59 0.41
N ALA A 94 -5.77 -1.36 0.21
CA ALA A 94 -5.74 -2.64 -0.50
C ALA A 94 -4.57 -3.53 -0.05
N SER A 95 -3.70 -3.96 -0.97
CA SER A 95 -2.55 -4.83 -0.68
C SER A 95 -1.40 -4.17 0.10
N PHE A 96 -1.46 -2.89 0.42
CA PHE A 96 -0.59 -2.30 1.45
C PHE A 96 -0.75 -3.02 2.80
N SER A 97 -1.91 -3.64 3.03
CA SER A 97 -2.18 -4.56 4.16
C SER A 97 -1.07 -5.57 4.37
N LYS A 98 -0.54 -6.15 3.28
CA LYS A 98 0.45 -7.22 3.31
C LYS A 98 1.80 -6.76 3.85
N ALA A 99 2.23 -5.55 3.49
CA ALA A 99 3.47 -4.96 3.98
C ALA A 99 3.39 -4.67 5.49
N VAL A 100 2.26 -4.13 5.95
CA VAL A 100 2.01 -3.88 7.38
C VAL A 100 1.94 -5.18 8.15
N PHE A 101 1.28 -6.20 7.60
CA PHE A 101 1.21 -7.52 8.23
C PHE A 101 2.58 -8.22 8.25
N GLY A 102 3.35 -8.15 7.18
CA GLY A 102 4.72 -8.67 7.15
C GLY A 102 5.60 -8.02 8.22
N TYR A 103 5.47 -6.71 8.40
CA TYR A 103 6.17 -5.98 9.46
C TYR A 103 5.77 -6.45 10.86
N LEU A 104 4.46 -6.68 11.12
CA LEU A 104 3.96 -7.27 12.36
C LEU A 104 4.53 -8.67 12.61
N VAL A 105 4.51 -9.53 11.58
CA VAL A 105 5.05 -10.89 11.68
C VAL A 105 6.53 -10.86 12.03
N MET A 106 7.32 -9.96 11.43
CA MET A 106 8.74 -9.85 11.75
C MET A 106 9.04 -9.37 13.16
N GLN A 107 8.15 -8.57 13.78
CA GLN A 107 8.24 -8.27 15.21
C GLN A 107 8.03 -9.52 16.06
N LEU A 108 7.08 -10.40 15.69
CA LEU A 108 6.85 -11.65 16.40
C LEU A 108 7.99 -12.67 16.20
N VAL A 109 8.61 -12.66 15.02
CA VAL A 109 9.77 -13.52 14.72
C VAL A 109 10.99 -13.14 15.56
N GLN A 110 11.33 -11.86 15.64
CA GLN A 110 12.46 -11.41 16.47
C GLN A 110 12.23 -11.66 17.98
N GLU A 111 10.96 -11.66 18.41
CA GLU A 111 10.56 -12.02 19.78
C GLU A 111 10.49 -13.54 20.00
N LYS A 112 10.79 -14.36 19.00
CA LYS A 112 10.71 -15.83 19.03
C LYS A 112 9.31 -16.36 19.33
N ARG A 113 8.28 -15.56 19.08
CA ARG A 113 6.86 -15.97 19.18
C ARG A 113 6.42 -16.76 17.94
N LEU A 114 7.07 -16.51 16.80
CA LEU A 114 6.85 -17.19 15.55
C LEU A 114 8.21 -17.52 14.93
N ASP A 115 8.33 -18.69 14.31
CA ASP A 115 9.46 -19.09 13.49
C ASP A 115 9.01 -19.08 12.02
N LEU A 116 9.81 -18.44 11.15
CA LEU A 116 9.48 -18.34 9.74
C LEU A 116 9.39 -19.67 9.02
N ASP A 117 10.13 -20.68 9.48
CA ASP A 117 10.33 -21.95 8.78
C ASP A 117 9.65 -23.14 9.49
N LYS A 118 9.11 -22.94 10.70
CA LYS A 118 8.33 -23.95 11.39
C LYS A 118 6.95 -24.10 10.73
N PRO A 119 6.50 -25.34 10.44
CA PRO A 119 5.18 -25.57 9.87
C PRO A 119 4.04 -24.93 10.70
N LEU A 120 3.14 -24.21 10.01
CA LEU A 120 2.08 -23.42 10.63
C LEU A 120 1.15 -24.23 11.52
N TYR A 121 0.85 -25.47 11.14
CA TYR A 121 -0.07 -26.33 11.93
C TYR A 121 0.44 -26.63 13.34
N HIS A 122 1.73 -26.54 13.60
CA HIS A 122 2.29 -26.71 14.95
C HIS A 122 1.95 -25.57 15.92
N TYR A 123 1.36 -24.49 15.44
CA TYR A 123 0.88 -23.37 16.25
C TYR A 123 -0.63 -23.42 16.52
N LEU A 124 -1.33 -24.35 15.88
CA LEU A 124 -2.78 -24.48 15.94
C LEU A 124 -3.21 -25.63 16.85
N SER A 125 -4.38 -25.53 17.44
CA SER A 125 -4.94 -26.54 18.34
C SER A 125 -5.51 -27.78 17.62
N LYS A 126 -5.74 -27.67 16.30
CA LYS A 126 -6.27 -28.73 15.45
C LYS A 126 -5.69 -28.61 14.04
N PRO A 127 -5.75 -29.69 13.24
CA PRO A 127 -5.32 -29.67 11.83
C PRO A 127 -5.98 -28.54 11.02
N ILE A 128 -5.22 -27.94 10.08
CA ILE A 128 -5.70 -26.83 9.24
C ILE A 128 -7.05 -27.16 8.56
N PRO A 129 -7.27 -28.36 7.95
CA PRO A 129 -8.55 -28.67 7.31
C PRO A 129 -9.75 -28.80 8.27
N GLU A 130 -9.54 -28.87 9.57
CA GLU A 130 -10.62 -28.88 10.55
C GLU A 130 -11.16 -27.47 10.90
N TYR A 131 -10.50 -26.42 10.44
CA TYR A 131 -11.04 -25.07 10.47
C TYR A 131 -11.98 -24.89 9.29
N GLU A 132 -13.19 -24.37 9.50
CA GLU A 132 -14.22 -24.20 8.48
C GLU A 132 -13.69 -23.50 7.21
N ALA A 133 -12.91 -22.43 7.41
CA ALA A 133 -12.33 -21.68 6.30
C ALA A 133 -11.33 -22.48 5.43
N TYR A 134 -10.85 -23.63 5.90
CA TYR A 134 -9.85 -24.46 5.22
C TYR A 134 -10.31 -25.90 4.98
N HIS A 135 -11.60 -26.16 5.12
CA HIS A 135 -12.18 -27.50 4.96
C HIS A 135 -11.96 -28.08 3.56
N ASP A 136 -11.85 -27.25 2.54
CA ASP A 136 -11.52 -27.67 1.18
C ASP A 136 -10.18 -28.42 1.06
N LEU A 137 -9.30 -28.33 2.05
CA LEU A 137 -8.00 -29.00 2.09
C LEU A 137 -8.05 -30.43 2.69
N VAL A 138 -9.24 -30.93 3.05
CA VAL A 138 -9.40 -32.33 3.51
C VAL A 138 -8.93 -33.28 2.41
N GLY A 139 -8.06 -34.24 2.78
CA GLY A 139 -7.49 -35.22 1.85
C GLY A 139 -6.26 -34.75 1.08
N ASP A 140 -5.79 -33.53 1.31
CA ASP A 140 -4.56 -33.01 0.70
C ASP A 140 -3.54 -32.60 1.77
N ASP A 141 -2.59 -33.48 2.09
CA ASP A 141 -1.64 -33.30 3.17
C ASP A 141 -0.58 -32.22 2.95
N ARG A 142 -0.58 -31.54 1.80
CA ARG A 142 0.37 -30.43 1.52
C ARG A 142 0.29 -29.27 2.51
N TRP A 143 -0.85 -29.08 3.18
CA TRP A 143 -0.99 -28.08 4.24
C TRP A 143 0.02 -28.24 5.40
N ARG A 144 0.54 -29.47 5.61
CA ARG A 144 1.56 -29.75 6.65
C ARG A 144 2.91 -29.08 6.36
N LEU A 145 3.15 -28.71 5.11
CA LEU A 145 4.40 -28.06 4.66
C LEU A 145 4.38 -26.54 4.79
N LEU A 146 3.20 -25.94 4.97
CA LEU A 146 3.03 -24.50 4.96
C LEU A 146 3.78 -23.82 6.11
N THR A 147 4.55 -22.80 5.81
CA THR A 147 5.32 -21.99 6.78
C THR A 147 4.96 -20.51 6.67
N ALA A 148 5.33 -19.72 7.69
CA ALA A 148 5.14 -18.28 7.67
C ALA A 148 5.96 -17.63 6.53
N ARG A 149 7.17 -18.12 6.25
CA ARG A 149 7.99 -17.67 5.12
C ARG A 149 7.24 -17.88 3.80
N MET A 150 6.68 -19.06 3.57
CA MET A 150 5.92 -19.36 2.34
C MET A 150 4.72 -18.44 2.17
N ALA A 151 4.00 -18.13 3.25
CA ALA A 151 2.88 -17.20 3.19
C ALA A 151 3.32 -15.77 2.81
N LEU A 152 4.38 -15.26 3.45
CA LEU A 152 4.88 -13.90 3.21
C LEU A 152 5.60 -13.74 1.88
N THR A 153 6.14 -14.82 1.30
CA THR A 153 6.81 -14.83 -0.01
C THR A 153 5.91 -15.26 -1.15
N HIS A 154 4.62 -15.54 -0.88
CA HIS A 154 3.68 -16.03 -1.89
C HIS A 154 4.10 -17.34 -2.56
N THR A 155 4.61 -18.30 -1.79
CA THR A 155 5.04 -19.63 -2.26
C THR A 155 4.22 -20.78 -1.68
N THR A 156 3.05 -20.49 -1.08
CA THR A 156 2.21 -21.52 -0.47
C THR A 156 1.60 -22.50 -1.45
N GLY A 157 1.48 -22.14 -2.72
CA GLY A 157 0.70 -22.89 -3.71
C GLY A 157 -0.81 -22.63 -3.63
N LEU A 158 -1.29 -21.85 -2.66
CA LEU A 158 -2.69 -21.46 -2.56
C LEU A 158 -3.01 -20.30 -3.54
N PRO A 159 -4.26 -20.18 -4.03
CA PRO A 159 -4.66 -19.11 -4.95
C PRO A 159 -4.58 -17.72 -4.29
N ASN A 160 -4.71 -16.67 -5.10
CA ASN A 160 -4.86 -15.31 -4.55
C ASN A 160 -6.16 -15.24 -3.72
N TRP A 161 -7.27 -15.58 -4.36
CA TRP A 161 -8.57 -15.65 -3.70
C TRP A 161 -9.35 -16.83 -4.24
N ARG A 162 -9.93 -17.68 -3.36
CA ARG A 162 -10.74 -18.82 -3.78
C ARG A 162 -11.98 -18.42 -4.57
N TRP A 163 -12.54 -17.24 -4.32
CA TRP A 163 -13.75 -16.80 -5.03
C TRP A 163 -13.53 -16.40 -6.50
N ILE A 164 -12.27 -16.21 -6.94
CA ILE A 164 -11.94 -16.04 -8.36
C ILE A 164 -11.66 -17.36 -9.07
N GLU A 165 -11.52 -18.46 -8.31
CA GLU A 165 -11.38 -19.78 -8.90
C GLU A 165 -12.72 -20.26 -9.47
N PRO A 166 -12.73 -21.04 -10.58
CA PRO A 166 -13.98 -21.45 -11.25
C PRO A 166 -14.97 -22.17 -10.35
N ASP A 167 -14.48 -23.00 -9.41
CA ASP A 167 -15.30 -23.75 -8.45
C ASP A 167 -15.38 -23.09 -7.07
N LYS A 168 -14.76 -21.92 -6.91
CA LYS A 168 -14.69 -21.14 -5.65
C LYS A 168 -14.09 -21.89 -4.47
N LYS A 169 -13.26 -22.92 -4.74
CA LYS A 169 -12.63 -23.77 -3.72
C LYS A 169 -11.17 -23.45 -3.49
N LEU A 170 -10.73 -23.65 -2.25
CA LEU A 170 -9.34 -23.54 -1.88
C LEU A 170 -8.61 -24.83 -2.23
N ARG A 171 -7.65 -24.75 -3.18
CA ARG A 171 -6.82 -25.89 -3.58
C ARG A 171 -5.39 -25.45 -3.83
N PHE A 172 -4.46 -26.36 -3.60
CA PHE A 172 -3.08 -26.14 -3.99
C PHE A 172 -2.92 -26.25 -5.51
N LYS A 173 -2.38 -25.21 -6.13
CA LYS A 173 -2.04 -25.17 -7.55
C LYS A 173 -0.72 -25.89 -7.85
N PHE A 174 0.18 -25.94 -6.86
CA PHE A 174 1.48 -26.59 -6.93
C PHE A 174 1.97 -26.97 -5.51
N ALA A 175 3.11 -27.65 -5.41
CA ALA A 175 3.71 -28.01 -4.14
C ALA A 175 4.18 -26.75 -3.37
N PRO A 176 3.85 -26.59 -2.08
CA PRO A 176 4.35 -25.49 -1.27
C PRO A 176 5.86 -25.30 -1.39
N GLY A 177 6.31 -24.07 -1.57
CA GLY A 177 7.72 -23.71 -1.76
C GLY A 177 8.26 -23.82 -3.19
N ALA A 178 7.52 -24.44 -4.13
CA ALA A 178 8.04 -24.74 -5.46
C ALA A 178 8.20 -23.49 -6.35
N GLN A 179 7.30 -22.52 -6.22
CA GLN A 179 7.34 -21.32 -7.05
C GLN A 179 6.54 -20.15 -6.42
N TYR A 180 6.80 -18.96 -6.92
CA TYR A 180 6.03 -17.77 -6.60
C TYR A 180 4.64 -17.79 -7.26
N TRP A 181 3.62 -17.48 -6.49
CA TRP A 181 2.26 -17.24 -6.95
C TRP A 181 1.52 -16.37 -5.94
N TYR A 182 1.23 -15.13 -6.32
CA TYR A 182 0.62 -14.16 -5.41
C TYR A 182 -0.63 -14.72 -4.73
N SER A 183 -0.65 -14.75 -3.40
CA SER A 183 -1.66 -15.46 -2.62
C SER A 183 -2.15 -14.63 -1.43
N GLY A 184 -3.40 -14.20 -1.49
CA GLY A 184 -4.12 -13.66 -0.34
C GLY A 184 -4.52 -14.74 0.65
N GLU A 185 -4.91 -15.93 0.16
CA GLU A 185 -5.29 -17.08 1.00
C GLU A 185 -4.16 -17.54 1.92
N GLY A 186 -2.93 -17.54 1.43
CA GLY A 186 -1.77 -17.87 2.26
C GLY A 186 -1.57 -16.90 3.42
N LEU A 187 -1.79 -15.60 3.19
CA LEU A 187 -1.70 -14.59 4.24
C LEU A 187 -2.88 -14.65 5.23
N GLN A 188 -4.08 -15.00 4.77
CA GLN A 188 -5.23 -15.23 5.67
C GLN A 188 -4.99 -16.44 6.61
N LEU A 189 -4.35 -17.49 6.09
CA LEU A 189 -3.93 -18.62 6.92
C LEU A 189 -2.87 -18.21 7.95
N LEU A 190 -1.88 -17.43 7.56
CA LEU A 190 -0.88 -16.92 8.49
C LEU A 190 -1.52 -15.98 9.53
N GLN A 191 -2.53 -15.20 9.15
CA GLN A 191 -3.30 -14.39 10.11
C GLN A 191 -3.95 -15.25 11.19
N LEU A 192 -4.64 -16.33 10.81
CA LEU A 192 -5.23 -17.28 11.77
C LEU A 192 -4.17 -17.78 12.79
N VAL A 193 -2.98 -18.13 12.29
CA VAL A 193 -1.88 -18.59 13.15
C VAL A 193 -1.41 -17.48 14.09
N VAL A 194 -1.18 -16.27 13.58
CA VAL A 194 -0.75 -15.12 14.39
C VAL A 194 -1.78 -14.79 15.47
N GLU A 195 -3.06 -14.74 15.12
CA GLU A 195 -4.14 -14.47 16.07
C GLU A 195 -4.23 -15.57 17.14
N THR A 196 -4.02 -16.84 16.75
CA THR A 196 -3.99 -17.97 17.69
C THR A 196 -2.82 -17.89 18.66
N VAL A 197 -1.60 -17.65 18.14
CA VAL A 197 -0.37 -17.58 18.96
C VAL A 197 -0.42 -16.43 19.96
N MET A 198 -1.00 -15.31 19.53
CA MET A 198 -1.04 -14.09 20.34
C MET A 198 -2.32 -13.96 21.17
N ASN A 199 -3.32 -14.79 20.92
CA ASN A 199 -4.66 -14.71 21.50
C ASN A 199 -5.26 -13.29 21.41
N LYS A 200 -5.07 -12.63 20.26
CA LYS A 200 -5.54 -11.28 19.93
C LYS A 200 -5.87 -11.19 18.44
N SER A 201 -6.85 -10.39 18.11
CA SER A 201 -7.17 -10.11 16.71
C SER A 201 -6.05 -9.34 15.99
N LEU A 202 -5.99 -9.46 14.66
CA LEU A 202 -5.08 -8.68 13.83
C LEU A 202 -5.22 -7.17 14.08
N THR A 203 -6.45 -6.69 14.30
CA THR A 203 -6.72 -5.27 14.58
C THR A 203 -6.06 -4.84 15.89
N GLU A 204 -6.25 -5.60 16.98
CA GLU A 204 -5.63 -5.29 18.27
C GLU A 204 -4.10 -5.35 18.20
N LEU A 205 -3.55 -6.39 17.57
CA LEU A 205 -2.10 -6.55 17.43
C LEU A 205 -1.47 -5.41 16.62
N SER A 206 -2.09 -5.04 15.52
CA SER A 206 -1.57 -3.96 14.67
C SER A 206 -1.67 -2.60 15.36
N ASP A 207 -2.77 -2.36 16.08
CA ASP A 207 -2.96 -1.14 16.85
C ASP A 207 -1.90 -1.00 17.96
N GLU A 208 -1.71 -2.03 18.77
CA GLU A 208 -0.74 -2.03 19.87
C GLU A 208 0.71 -1.94 19.40
N ARG A 209 1.07 -2.63 18.32
CA ARG A 209 2.46 -2.84 17.92
C ARG A 209 2.95 -1.91 16.83
N ILE A 210 2.04 -1.37 16.02
CA ILE A 210 2.38 -0.53 14.87
C ILE A 210 1.68 0.82 14.95
N PHE A 211 0.33 0.83 14.96
CA PHE A 211 -0.39 2.06 14.72
C PHE A 211 -0.24 3.06 15.86
N LYS A 212 -0.45 2.65 17.12
CA LYS A 212 -0.24 3.53 18.29
C LYS A 212 1.21 3.98 18.45
N PRO A 213 2.23 3.07 18.42
CA PRO A 213 3.64 3.49 18.54
C PRO A 213 4.10 4.43 17.42
N LEU A 214 3.51 4.35 16.23
CA LEU A 214 3.80 5.22 15.11
C LEU A 214 2.85 6.43 14.99
N GLN A 215 1.88 6.56 15.91
CA GLN A 215 0.86 7.62 15.91
C GLN A 215 0.00 7.64 14.63
N MET A 216 -0.26 6.46 14.06
CA MET A 216 -1.11 6.26 12.88
C MET A 216 -2.58 6.19 13.32
N SER A 217 -3.13 7.29 13.77
CA SER A 217 -4.42 7.36 14.48
C SER A 217 -5.64 7.10 13.59
N ARG A 218 -5.47 7.13 12.27
CA ARG A 218 -6.54 6.93 11.28
C ARG A 218 -6.25 5.73 10.38
N THR A 219 -5.60 4.70 10.94
CA THR A 219 -5.27 3.45 10.24
C THR A 219 -5.86 2.26 10.99
N SER A 220 -6.53 1.34 10.27
CA SER A 220 -7.06 0.10 10.85
C SER A 220 -7.35 -0.93 9.75
N TYR A 221 -7.30 -2.22 10.11
CA TYR A 221 -7.77 -3.34 9.26
C TYR A 221 -9.30 -3.49 9.20
N VAL A 222 -10.03 -2.76 10.03
CA VAL A 222 -11.49 -2.71 9.99
C VAL A 222 -11.95 -1.26 9.95
N TRP A 223 -13.13 -1.03 9.41
CA TRP A 223 -13.73 0.30 9.41
C TRP A 223 -13.94 0.80 10.84
N GLN A 224 -13.60 2.06 11.11
CA GLN A 224 -13.77 2.70 12.41
C GLN A 224 -14.78 3.85 12.32
N PRO A 225 -15.60 4.06 13.35
CA PRO A 225 -16.50 5.22 13.39
C PRO A 225 -15.78 6.58 13.22
N ALA A 226 -14.54 6.68 13.69
CA ALA A 226 -13.69 7.87 13.56
C ALA A 226 -13.30 8.20 12.10
N PHE A 227 -13.53 7.27 11.15
CA PHE A 227 -13.24 7.49 9.72
C PHE A 227 -14.37 8.24 9.02
N GLU A 228 -15.58 8.22 9.61
CA GLU A 228 -16.72 8.96 9.05
C GLU A 228 -16.42 10.47 8.93
N GLY A 229 -16.97 11.08 7.91
CA GLY A 229 -16.78 12.51 7.63
C GLY A 229 -15.49 12.88 6.89
N ASN A 230 -14.43 12.06 6.94
CA ASN A 230 -13.20 12.30 6.18
C ASN A 230 -12.61 11.02 5.60
N TYR A 231 -13.26 10.47 4.59
CA TYR A 231 -12.78 9.34 3.78
C TYR A 231 -13.00 9.65 2.29
N ALA A 232 -12.21 8.99 1.45
CA ALA A 232 -12.33 9.10 0.00
C ALA A 232 -13.30 8.05 -0.55
N LEU A 233 -13.94 8.37 -1.68
CA LEU A 233 -14.70 7.45 -2.51
C LEU A 233 -13.83 7.04 -3.69
N GLY A 234 -13.85 5.76 -4.07
CA GLY A 234 -13.15 5.24 -5.24
C GLY A 234 -13.91 5.55 -6.53
N TYR A 235 -13.18 5.70 -7.64
CA TYR A 235 -13.72 6.00 -8.96
C TYR A 235 -13.10 5.09 -10.02
N ASP A 236 -13.93 4.60 -10.94
CA ASP A 236 -13.47 3.81 -12.08
C ASP A 236 -12.78 4.66 -13.16
N GLU A 237 -12.46 4.05 -14.30
CA GLU A 237 -11.79 4.70 -15.43
C GLU A 237 -12.65 5.77 -16.12
N GLN A 238 -13.96 5.76 -15.91
CA GLN A 238 -14.94 6.73 -16.41
C GLN A 238 -15.36 7.75 -15.34
N GLU A 239 -14.62 7.83 -14.21
CA GLU A 239 -14.93 8.67 -13.06
C GLU A 239 -16.30 8.38 -12.41
N GLN A 240 -16.83 7.13 -12.59
CA GLN A 240 -18.04 6.70 -11.90
C GLN A 240 -17.68 6.27 -10.48
N MET A 241 -18.50 6.70 -9.53
CA MET A 241 -18.27 6.43 -8.10
C MET A 241 -18.53 4.95 -7.76
N LEU A 242 -17.50 4.28 -7.26
CA LEU A 242 -17.55 2.90 -6.74
C LEU A 242 -17.70 2.85 -5.21
N GLY A 243 -17.46 3.96 -4.52
CA GLY A 243 -17.54 4.05 -3.07
C GLY A 243 -16.29 3.53 -2.34
N ILE A 244 -16.45 3.18 -1.07
CA ILE A 244 -15.42 2.54 -0.23
C ILE A 244 -16.03 1.37 0.54
N ARG A 245 -15.29 0.28 0.66
CA ARG A 245 -15.74 -0.91 1.38
C ARG A 245 -15.49 -0.76 2.89
N LYS A 246 -16.57 -0.59 3.66
CA LYS A 246 -16.52 -0.49 5.14
C LYS A 246 -16.48 -1.89 5.77
N ARG A 247 -15.33 -2.53 5.72
CA ARG A 247 -15.16 -3.90 6.21
C ARG A 247 -15.17 -3.97 7.73
N THR A 248 -15.88 -4.95 8.30
CA THR A 248 -15.98 -5.18 9.75
C THR A 248 -15.10 -6.33 10.24
N LYS A 249 -14.54 -7.13 9.31
CA LYS A 249 -13.61 -8.21 9.62
C LYS A 249 -12.22 -7.89 9.09
N PRO A 250 -11.17 -8.06 9.91
CA PRO A 250 -9.80 -7.80 9.47
C PRO A 250 -9.33 -8.87 8.48
N GLY A 251 -8.54 -8.47 7.50
CA GLY A 251 -7.92 -9.35 6.54
C GLY A 251 -6.50 -8.91 6.23
N ALA A 252 -5.51 -9.69 6.66
CA ALA A 252 -4.09 -9.38 6.49
C ALA A 252 -3.69 -9.12 5.03
N ALA A 253 -4.44 -9.69 4.09
CA ALA A 253 -4.14 -9.60 2.68
C ALA A 253 -4.72 -8.36 1.97
N GLY A 254 -5.70 -7.61 2.57
CA GLY A 254 -6.30 -6.56 1.79
C GLY A 254 -7.44 -5.79 2.46
N SER A 255 -7.44 -5.54 3.75
CA SER A 255 -8.51 -4.78 4.38
C SER A 255 -8.06 -3.48 5.06
N LEU A 256 -6.80 -3.08 4.88
CA LEU A 256 -6.26 -1.88 5.49
C LEU A 256 -6.96 -0.63 4.96
N ASN A 257 -7.48 0.19 5.88
CA ASN A 257 -7.83 1.57 5.65
C ASN A 257 -6.75 2.42 6.32
N THR A 258 -6.24 3.43 5.63
CA THR A 258 -5.16 4.28 6.13
C THR A 258 -5.25 5.67 5.52
N THR A 259 -4.44 6.59 6.00
CA THR A 259 -4.31 7.92 5.39
C THR A 259 -2.95 8.09 4.71
N PRO A 260 -2.81 9.00 3.75
CA PRO A 260 -1.51 9.33 3.18
C PRO A 260 -0.45 9.69 4.24
N ALA A 261 -0.83 10.44 5.27
CA ALA A 261 0.06 10.82 6.37
C ALA A 261 0.50 9.62 7.20
N ASP A 262 -0.43 8.76 7.58
CA ASP A 262 -0.15 7.57 8.38
C ASP A 262 0.74 6.59 7.60
N TYR A 263 0.39 6.30 6.34
CA TYR A 263 1.18 5.32 5.56
C TYR A 263 2.57 5.86 5.20
N ALA A 264 2.72 7.16 4.92
CA ALA A 264 4.04 7.78 4.76
C ALA A 264 4.88 7.67 6.06
N THR A 265 4.25 7.81 7.23
CA THR A 265 4.89 7.58 8.53
C THR A 265 5.32 6.13 8.71
N PHE A 266 4.48 5.17 8.30
CA PHE A 266 4.84 3.75 8.30
C PHE A 266 6.06 3.47 7.40
N LEU A 267 6.09 4.00 6.16
CA LEU A 267 7.25 3.83 5.28
C LEU A 267 8.53 4.42 5.90
N ALA A 268 8.46 5.60 6.51
CA ALA A 268 9.59 6.19 7.22
C ALA A 268 10.07 5.30 8.38
N ALA A 269 9.15 4.68 9.12
CA ALA A 269 9.45 3.75 10.20
C ALA A 269 10.13 2.47 9.67
N VAL A 270 9.66 1.91 8.55
CA VAL A 270 10.30 0.77 7.86
C VAL A 270 11.72 1.13 7.43
N MET A 271 11.92 2.30 6.82
CA MET A 271 13.24 2.79 6.42
C MET A 271 14.19 2.92 7.62
N GLN A 272 13.69 3.38 8.75
CA GLN A 272 14.46 3.50 10.01
C GLN A 272 14.69 2.16 10.71
N GLY A 273 13.87 1.14 10.41
CA GLY A 273 13.84 -0.14 11.14
C GLY A 273 13.25 0.00 12.55
N ARG A 274 12.32 0.95 12.76
CA ARG A 274 11.66 1.13 14.08
C ARG A 274 10.91 -0.13 14.49
N GLY A 275 11.17 -0.63 15.70
CA GLY A 275 10.54 -1.85 16.21
C GLY A 275 11.07 -3.15 15.62
N LEU A 276 12.09 -3.11 14.74
CA LEU A 276 12.80 -4.26 14.22
C LEU A 276 14.29 -4.16 14.51
N THR A 277 14.91 -5.30 14.81
CA THR A 277 16.38 -5.40 14.83
C THR A 277 16.92 -5.25 13.40
N PRO A 278 18.19 -4.84 13.22
CA PRO A 278 18.80 -4.79 11.89
C PRO A 278 18.69 -6.11 11.12
N ALA A 279 18.87 -7.26 11.80
CA ALA A 279 18.73 -8.58 11.21
C ALA A 279 17.29 -8.87 10.76
N ALA A 280 16.28 -8.55 11.58
CA ALA A 280 14.87 -8.74 11.22
C ALA A 280 14.46 -7.85 10.04
N LYS A 281 14.92 -6.59 10.02
CA LYS A 281 14.69 -5.68 8.89
C LYS A 281 15.32 -6.21 7.60
N GLN A 282 16.58 -6.64 7.67
CA GLN A 282 17.29 -7.21 6.52
C GLN A 282 16.60 -8.48 6.02
N GLU A 283 16.21 -9.39 6.94
CA GLU A 283 15.47 -10.61 6.59
C GLU A 283 14.12 -10.28 5.91
N MET A 284 13.42 -9.25 6.36
CA MET A 284 12.15 -8.82 5.78
C MET A 284 12.30 -8.34 4.33
N THR A 285 13.32 -7.54 4.06
CA THR A 285 13.43 -6.82 2.79
C THR A 285 14.37 -7.49 1.77
N ARG A 286 15.18 -8.47 2.18
CA ARG A 286 16.05 -9.19 1.22
C ARG A 286 15.24 -10.03 0.25
N ALA A 287 15.80 -10.32 -0.91
CA ALA A 287 15.25 -11.28 -1.86
C ALA A 287 15.16 -12.68 -1.23
N GLN A 288 13.95 -13.22 -1.12
CA GLN A 288 13.68 -14.55 -0.59
C GLN A 288 13.43 -15.55 -1.73
N VAL A 289 12.60 -15.14 -2.69
CA VAL A 289 12.20 -15.96 -3.84
C VAL A 289 12.30 -15.15 -5.12
N ARG A 290 12.98 -15.66 -6.14
CA ARG A 290 13.04 -15.02 -7.46
C ARG A 290 11.70 -15.13 -8.18
N ILE A 291 11.32 -14.08 -8.90
CA ILE A 291 10.11 -14.02 -9.71
C ILE A 291 10.50 -14.22 -11.18
N PRO A 292 10.29 -15.43 -11.73
CA PRO A 292 10.69 -15.74 -13.09
C PRO A 292 9.61 -15.39 -14.13
N TYR A 293 8.52 -14.72 -13.73
CA TYR A 293 7.33 -14.52 -14.54
C TYR A 293 7.24 -13.12 -15.14
N LYS A 294 6.53 -13.02 -16.27
CA LYS A 294 6.38 -11.81 -17.06
C LYS A 294 5.46 -10.78 -16.38
N ALA A 295 4.44 -11.26 -15.65
CA ALA A 295 3.49 -10.39 -14.96
C ALA A 295 3.12 -10.98 -13.59
N GLN A 296 2.56 -10.14 -12.72
CA GLN A 296 2.09 -10.53 -11.39
C GLN A 296 0.77 -11.31 -11.48
N PHE A 297 -0.11 -10.93 -12.39
CA PHE A 297 -1.45 -11.48 -12.54
C PHE A 297 -1.77 -11.86 -13.99
N GLY A 298 -2.89 -12.56 -14.16
CA GLY A 298 -3.42 -12.92 -15.46
C GLY A 298 -2.64 -14.03 -16.18
N PRO A 299 -2.88 -14.23 -17.48
CA PRO A 299 -2.25 -15.30 -18.27
C PRO A 299 -0.73 -15.17 -18.34
N LEU A 300 -0.20 -13.97 -18.24
CA LEU A 300 1.25 -13.70 -18.30
C LEU A 300 1.98 -14.08 -17.01
N ALA A 301 1.26 -14.33 -15.92
CA ALA A 301 1.85 -14.72 -14.62
C ALA A 301 2.46 -16.13 -14.62
N THR A 302 2.27 -16.92 -15.70
CA THR A 302 2.89 -18.23 -15.89
C THR A 302 3.95 -18.23 -16.99
N MET A 303 4.09 -17.13 -17.73
CA MET A 303 5.06 -17.00 -18.82
C MET A 303 6.40 -16.54 -18.29
N ALA A 304 7.49 -17.03 -18.90
CA ALA A 304 8.84 -16.64 -18.53
C ALA A 304 9.05 -15.13 -18.62
N ALA A 305 9.71 -14.58 -17.60
CA ALA A 305 10.06 -13.16 -17.55
C ALA A 305 11.03 -12.78 -18.67
N PRO A 306 10.93 -11.55 -19.20
CA PRO A 306 11.94 -10.98 -20.08
C PRO A 306 13.26 -10.80 -19.34
N ASP A 307 14.36 -10.69 -20.10
CA ASP A 307 15.72 -10.51 -19.52
C ASP A 307 15.83 -9.25 -18.66
N SER A 308 15.01 -8.22 -18.92
CA SER A 308 14.95 -7.02 -18.09
C SER A 308 14.59 -7.29 -16.62
N ASN A 309 13.70 -8.25 -16.33
CA ASN A 309 13.36 -8.65 -14.96
C ASN A 309 14.49 -9.46 -14.32
N ARG A 310 15.20 -10.28 -15.10
CA ARG A 310 16.38 -11.02 -14.63
C ARG A 310 17.52 -10.05 -14.29
N ALA A 311 17.78 -9.06 -15.12
CA ALA A 311 18.79 -8.04 -14.90
C ALA A 311 18.54 -7.24 -13.61
N LYS A 312 17.26 -6.94 -13.30
CA LYS A 312 16.85 -6.28 -12.05
C LYS A 312 16.77 -7.22 -10.85
N GLN A 313 17.02 -8.51 -11.05
CA GLN A 313 16.93 -9.53 -10.01
C GLN A 313 15.57 -9.48 -9.25
N LEU A 314 14.47 -9.26 -10.00
CA LEU A 314 13.13 -9.19 -9.41
C LEU A 314 12.83 -10.39 -8.53
N ALA A 315 12.39 -10.13 -7.31
CA ALA A 315 12.14 -11.14 -6.27
C ALA A 315 11.03 -10.69 -5.33
N TYR A 316 10.66 -11.56 -4.41
CA TYR A 316 9.78 -11.22 -3.30
C TYR A 316 10.51 -11.45 -1.97
N GLY A 317 10.37 -10.50 -1.04
CA GLY A 317 10.77 -10.60 0.35
C GLY A 317 9.61 -11.02 1.25
N LEU A 318 9.62 -10.65 2.51
CA LEU A 318 8.56 -10.99 3.46
C LEU A 318 7.49 -9.88 3.47
N GLY A 319 6.53 -9.98 2.55
CA GLY A 319 5.45 -9.00 2.36
C GLY A 319 5.78 -7.83 1.42
N TRP A 320 6.94 -7.83 0.78
CA TRP A 320 7.44 -6.80 -0.12
C TRP A 320 7.97 -7.39 -1.43
N GLY A 321 7.66 -6.77 -2.56
CA GLY A 321 8.42 -6.98 -3.78
C GLY A 321 9.82 -6.38 -3.64
N THR A 322 10.85 -6.99 -4.26
CA THR A 322 12.22 -6.49 -4.20
C THR A 322 12.90 -6.54 -5.56
N PHE A 323 13.81 -5.62 -5.82
CA PHE A 323 14.64 -5.61 -7.01
C PHE A 323 15.98 -4.93 -6.75
N GLU A 324 16.95 -5.18 -7.64
CA GLU A 324 18.22 -4.47 -7.65
C GLU A 324 18.21 -3.39 -8.72
N ALA A 325 18.37 -2.14 -8.31
CA ALA A 325 18.54 -1.03 -9.21
C ALA A 325 20.03 -0.84 -9.50
N PRO A 326 20.51 -0.99 -10.76
CA PRO A 326 21.93 -1.07 -11.06
C PRO A 326 22.78 0.11 -10.56
N LYS A 327 22.16 1.30 -10.44
CA LYS A 327 22.85 2.51 -9.97
C LYS A 327 22.57 2.84 -8.51
N TYR A 328 21.51 2.31 -7.93
CA TYR A 328 20.97 2.78 -6.65
C TYR A 328 20.90 1.70 -5.57
N GLY A 329 21.29 0.46 -5.90
CA GLY A 329 21.33 -0.66 -4.98
C GLY A 329 19.97 -1.31 -4.75
N HIS A 330 19.82 -1.94 -3.61
CA HIS A 330 18.63 -2.70 -3.25
C HIS A 330 17.42 -1.80 -3.03
N ALA A 331 16.30 -2.18 -3.68
CA ALA A 331 15.02 -1.53 -3.53
C ALA A 331 13.92 -2.54 -3.18
N TYR A 332 12.92 -2.07 -2.44
CA TYR A 332 11.73 -2.85 -2.12
C TYR A 332 10.50 -1.99 -2.26
N PHE A 333 9.41 -2.61 -2.70
CA PHE A 333 8.20 -1.92 -3.07
C PHE A 333 6.95 -2.68 -2.62
N LYS A 334 5.84 -1.97 -2.57
CA LYS A 334 4.52 -2.57 -2.41
C LYS A 334 3.50 -1.77 -3.17
N GLU A 335 2.73 -2.47 -3.94
CA GLU A 335 1.54 -1.99 -4.62
C GLU A 335 0.28 -2.31 -3.80
N GLY A 336 -0.81 -1.60 -4.08
CA GLY A 336 -2.13 -1.87 -3.52
C GLY A 336 -3.21 -1.48 -4.50
N HIS A 337 -3.85 -2.46 -5.11
CA HIS A 337 -4.83 -2.30 -6.18
C HIS A 337 -6.18 -2.90 -5.80
N ASP A 338 -7.25 -2.20 -6.13
CA ASP A 338 -8.66 -2.65 -6.22
C ASP A 338 -9.41 -1.66 -7.11
N ASP A 339 -10.59 -2.03 -7.61
CA ASP A 339 -11.41 -1.14 -8.45
C ASP A 339 -11.60 0.23 -7.75
N GLY A 340 -11.22 1.29 -8.43
CA GLY A 340 -11.24 2.66 -7.90
C GLY A 340 -10.08 3.05 -6.99
N TRP A 341 -9.07 2.19 -6.84
CA TRP A 341 -7.97 2.41 -5.89
C TRP A 341 -6.64 1.93 -6.46
N GLU A 342 -5.72 2.86 -6.63
CA GLU A 342 -4.34 2.58 -7.02
C GLU A 342 -3.36 3.15 -6.01
N ASN A 343 -2.50 2.29 -5.48
CA ASN A 343 -1.48 2.68 -4.52
C ASN A 343 -0.14 2.05 -4.91
N HIS A 344 0.92 2.83 -4.78
CA HIS A 344 2.28 2.35 -4.99
C HIS A 344 3.25 2.98 -3.98
N SER A 345 4.20 2.20 -3.51
CA SER A 345 5.30 2.68 -2.68
C SER A 345 6.59 1.97 -3.04
N VAL A 346 7.69 2.73 -3.10
CA VAL A 346 9.03 2.18 -3.33
C VAL A 346 10.04 2.83 -2.40
N ILE A 347 10.99 2.04 -1.92
CA ILE A 347 12.08 2.47 -1.04
C ILE A 347 13.41 1.97 -1.60
N PHE A 348 14.33 2.87 -1.84
CA PHE A 348 15.74 2.62 -2.15
C PHE A 348 16.53 2.73 -0.84
N GLY A 349 16.76 1.57 -0.22
CA GLY A 349 17.30 1.47 1.14
C GLY A 349 18.65 2.15 1.29
N ASP A 350 19.59 1.86 0.38
CA ASP A 350 20.95 2.41 0.39
C ASP A 350 20.96 3.92 0.16
N GLN A 351 20.03 4.43 -0.63
CA GLN A 351 19.88 5.85 -0.94
C GLN A 351 19.10 6.62 0.14
N LYS A 352 18.47 5.92 1.08
CA LYS A 352 17.57 6.49 2.09
C LYS A 352 16.49 7.38 1.48
N LYS A 353 15.97 6.96 0.31
CA LYS A 353 14.93 7.67 -0.45
C LYS A 353 13.77 6.74 -0.74
N GLY A 354 12.59 7.32 -0.88
CA GLY A 354 11.38 6.59 -1.23
C GLY A 354 10.29 7.51 -1.73
N LEU A 355 9.24 6.88 -2.25
CA LEU A 355 8.05 7.56 -2.75
C LEU A 355 6.82 6.75 -2.38
N LEU A 356 5.74 7.45 -2.05
CA LEU A 356 4.40 6.92 -1.85
C LEU A 356 3.44 7.62 -2.81
N LEU A 357 2.61 6.84 -3.47
CA LEU A 357 1.43 7.28 -4.23
C LEU A 357 0.21 6.57 -3.67
N MET A 358 -0.86 7.31 -3.43
CA MET A 358 -2.18 6.76 -3.08
C MET A 358 -3.24 7.52 -3.86
N SER A 359 -4.10 6.80 -4.56
CA SER A 359 -5.16 7.41 -5.36
C SER A 359 -6.49 6.70 -5.15
N ASN A 360 -7.56 7.47 -5.29
CA ASN A 360 -8.93 7.00 -5.34
C ASN A 360 -9.46 6.88 -6.77
N SER A 361 -8.61 6.45 -7.70
CA SER A 361 -8.93 6.30 -9.12
C SER A 361 -8.28 5.07 -9.74
N SER A 362 -9.05 4.33 -10.56
CA SER A 362 -8.50 3.26 -11.42
C SER A 362 -7.58 3.78 -12.53
N ASN A 363 -7.57 5.09 -12.81
CA ASN A 363 -6.70 5.70 -13.82
C ASN A 363 -5.30 6.06 -13.29
N ALA A 364 -5.06 5.95 -11.99
CA ALA A 364 -3.86 6.54 -11.40
C ALA A 364 -2.57 5.78 -11.77
N ASP A 365 -2.65 4.48 -12.03
CA ASP A 365 -1.52 3.68 -12.50
C ASP A 365 -0.92 4.21 -13.81
N LEU A 366 -1.73 4.84 -14.67
CA LEU A 366 -1.30 5.40 -15.95
C LEU A 366 -0.17 6.43 -15.84
N ILE A 367 -0.08 7.12 -14.70
CA ILE A 367 0.91 8.18 -14.46
C ILE A 367 2.00 7.79 -13.45
N PHE A 368 1.88 6.65 -12.77
CA PHE A 368 2.82 6.26 -11.70
C PHE A 368 4.26 6.13 -12.21
N LYS A 369 4.45 5.49 -13.35
CA LYS A 369 5.79 5.36 -13.96
C LYS A 369 6.41 6.73 -14.21
N GLU A 370 5.68 7.67 -14.82
CA GLU A 370 6.19 9.00 -15.08
C GLU A 370 6.48 9.79 -13.80
N LEU A 371 5.61 9.68 -12.79
CA LEU A 371 5.84 10.29 -11.48
C LEU A 371 7.12 9.76 -10.83
N LEU A 372 7.36 8.44 -10.84
CA LEU A 372 8.60 7.89 -10.27
C LEU A 372 9.83 8.34 -11.03
N GLU A 373 9.80 8.34 -12.36
CA GLU A 373 10.92 8.80 -13.19
C GLU A 373 11.22 10.29 -12.98
N LYS A 374 10.20 11.13 -12.95
CA LYS A 374 10.36 12.59 -12.85
C LYS A 374 10.67 13.04 -11.43
N LEU A 375 9.99 12.49 -10.43
CA LEU A 375 10.06 12.97 -9.04
C LEU A 375 11.12 12.23 -8.21
N LEU A 376 11.33 10.94 -8.46
CA LEU A 376 12.32 10.16 -7.72
C LEU A 376 13.60 9.91 -8.54
N GLY A 377 13.52 9.91 -9.86
CA GLY A 377 14.61 9.49 -10.74
C GLY A 377 14.69 7.97 -10.88
N ASP A 378 13.61 7.28 -10.57
CA ASP A 378 13.51 5.82 -10.64
C ASP A 378 13.13 5.36 -12.04
N THR A 379 14.04 4.64 -12.69
CA THR A 379 13.83 3.98 -13.98
C THR A 379 13.90 2.45 -13.85
N ALA A 380 13.96 1.94 -12.63
CA ALA A 380 14.25 0.54 -12.35
C ALA A 380 13.03 -0.27 -11.86
N THR A 381 12.00 0.36 -11.32
CA THR A 381 10.76 -0.32 -10.90
C THR A 381 10.24 -1.24 -12.01
N PRO A 382 9.80 -2.47 -11.67
CA PRO A 382 9.43 -3.50 -12.65
C PRO A 382 7.99 -3.30 -13.18
N TRP A 383 7.70 -2.16 -13.79
CA TRP A 383 6.36 -1.73 -14.25
C TRP A 383 5.61 -2.77 -15.07
N GLN A 384 6.31 -3.42 -16.02
CA GLN A 384 5.68 -4.46 -16.85
C GLN A 384 5.20 -5.66 -16.04
N TRP A 385 5.95 -6.01 -14.97
CA TRP A 385 5.55 -7.10 -14.10
C TRP A 385 4.38 -6.70 -13.20
N GLU A 386 4.32 -5.45 -12.75
CA GLU A 386 3.20 -4.92 -11.95
C GLU A 386 1.93 -4.74 -12.78
N GLY A 387 2.03 -4.73 -14.12
CA GLY A 387 0.90 -4.57 -15.02
C GLY A 387 0.55 -3.11 -15.34
N TYR A 388 1.38 -2.15 -14.92
CA TYR A 388 1.13 -0.73 -15.21
C TYR A 388 1.35 -0.41 -16.70
N GLU A 389 0.35 0.24 -17.30
CA GLU A 389 0.40 0.73 -18.67
C GLU A 389 0.46 2.27 -18.66
N PRO A 390 1.56 2.88 -19.10
CA PRO A 390 1.64 4.34 -19.19
C PRO A 390 0.57 4.95 -20.09
N TYR A 391 0.02 6.10 -19.71
CA TYR A 391 -1.00 6.83 -20.48
C TYR A 391 -0.65 7.01 -21.96
N ALA A 392 0.62 7.27 -22.26
CA ALA A 392 1.10 7.43 -23.63
C ALA A 392 0.92 6.17 -24.50
N SER A 393 0.86 4.97 -23.92
CA SER A 393 0.68 3.71 -24.64
C SER A 393 -0.79 3.41 -24.97
N LYS A 394 -1.75 4.04 -24.28
CA LYS A 394 -3.20 3.87 -24.55
C LYS A 394 -3.69 4.74 -25.74
N LYS A 395 -2.88 5.68 -26.24
CA LYS A 395 -3.25 6.55 -27.36
C LYS A 395 -2.95 5.98 -28.76
N ASN A 396 -2.37 4.80 -28.84
CA ASN A 396 -2.11 4.03 -30.06
C ASN A 396 -3.03 2.80 -30.09
#